data_9336469f7709d7e3767bfb95e52669ae
#
_entry.id   9336469f7709d7e3767bfb95e52669ae
#
_cell.length_a   1.000
_cell.length_b   1.000
_cell.length_c   1.000
_cell.angle_alpha   90.00
_cell.angle_beta   90.00
_cell.angle_gamma   90.00
#
_symmetry.space_group_name_H-M   'P 1'
#
loop_
_entity.id
_entity.type
_entity.pdbx_description
1 polymer ?
#
loop_
_entity_poly.entity_id
_entity_poly.type
_entity_poly.pdbx_seq_one_letter_code
_entity_poly.pdbx_strand_id
1 'polypeptide(L)'
;MLDGPTRKQPDIKVTLLGTGGPELTRDRMGAATLIEAGGKPLLFDAGRGVLQRLYECGVHINSVTRVILTHLHSDHIDGLPNLWITPWFLLGRSEPMKFWGPHGTRKMLVGMRDFLGHDVTHRVRHDCPAEALETPVNEFEGEGVIFDGEGCKVTAVPV
;
A
#
# COMPACT_ATOMS: atom_id res chain seq x y z
N MET A 1 -39.96 -19.54 -6.41
CA MET A 1 -38.85 -18.65 -6.12
C MET A 1 -37.81 -18.88 -7.23
N LEU A 2 -37.58 -17.88 -8.09
CA LEU A 2 -36.60 -17.98 -9.14
C LEU A 2 -35.26 -17.50 -8.50
N ASP A 3 -34.36 -18.45 -8.20
CA ASP A 3 -32.99 -18.11 -7.83
C ASP A 3 -32.37 -17.39 -9.01
N GLY A 4 -32.17 -16.07 -8.84
CA GLY A 4 -31.45 -15.28 -9.79
C GLY A 4 -29.98 -15.78 -9.87
N PRO A 5 -29.31 -15.60 -11.02
CA PRO A 5 -27.95 -16.07 -11.19
C PRO A 5 -27.06 -15.48 -10.10
N THR A 6 -26.45 -16.34 -9.29
CA THR A 6 -25.41 -15.94 -8.34
C THR A 6 -24.30 -15.26 -9.12
N ARG A 7 -24.16 -13.96 -8.95
CA ARG A 7 -23.09 -13.18 -9.58
C ARG A 7 -21.77 -13.74 -9.03
N LYS A 8 -21.07 -14.52 -9.84
CA LYS A 8 -19.69 -14.95 -9.53
C LYS A 8 -18.88 -13.69 -9.26
N GLN A 9 -18.24 -13.60 -8.10
CA GLN A 9 -17.35 -12.48 -7.81
C GLN A 9 -16.29 -12.40 -8.90
N PRO A 10 -15.92 -11.21 -9.37
CA PRO A 10 -14.85 -11.07 -10.37
C PRO A 10 -13.55 -11.65 -9.80
N ASP A 11 -12.80 -12.34 -10.64
CA ASP A 11 -11.52 -12.93 -10.25
C ASP A 11 -10.49 -11.85 -9.87
N ILE A 12 -10.65 -10.61 -10.38
CA ILE A 12 -9.85 -9.43 -10.07
C ILE A 12 -10.78 -8.22 -9.88
N LYS A 13 -10.64 -7.52 -8.76
CA LYS A 13 -11.29 -6.24 -8.50
C LYS A 13 -10.24 -5.14 -8.42
N VAL A 14 -10.45 -4.08 -9.20
CA VAL A 14 -9.58 -2.88 -9.23
C VAL A 14 -10.35 -1.71 -8.65
N THR A 15 -9.76 -1.04 -7.66
CA THR A 15 -10.32 0.17 -7.05
C THR A 15 -9.33 1.32 -7.22
N LEU A 16 -9.71 2.35 -7.96
CA LEU A 16 -8.92 3.57 -8.10
C LEU A 16 -9.14 4.45 -6.87
N LEU A 17 -8.15 4.49 -5.99
CA LEU A 17 -8.18 5.28 -4.76
C LEU A 17 -7.79 6.75 -5.02
N GLY A 18 -6.87 6.97 -5.94
CA GLY A 18 -6.43 8.28 -6.36
C GLY A 18 -5.95 8.30 -7.81
N THR A 19 -6.32 9.34 -8.52
CA THR A 19 -6.03 9.52 -9.97
C THR A 19 -5.43 10.91 -10.24
N GLY A 20 -5.00 11.62 -9.21
CA GLY A 20 -4.30 12.90 -9.33
C GLY A 20 -2.81 12.69 -9.52
N GLY A 21 -2.16 13.66 -10.16
CA GLY A 21 -0.72 13.80 -10.25
C GLY A 21 -0.19 14.72 -9.13
N PRO A 22 0.96 15.39 -9.35
CA PRO A 22 1.56 16.29 -8.37
C PRO A 22 0.74 17.58 -8.16
N GLU A 23 -0.17 17.93 -9.06
CA GLU A 23 -0.98 19.12 -8.96
C GLU A 23 -1.98 19.04 -7.80
N LEU A 24 -2.19 20.16 -7.13
CA LEU A 24 -3.18 20.27 -6.06
C LEU A 24 -4.58 20.45 -6.63
N THR A 25 -5.36 19.38 -6.60
CA THR A 25 -6.78 19.42 -6.96
C THR A 25 -7.63 19.03 -5.75
N ARG A 26 -8.84 19.57 -5.66
CA ARG A 26 -9.77 19.24 -4.56
C ARG A 26 -10.29 17.80 -4.66
N ASP A 27 -10.55 17.36 -5.86
CA ASP A 27 -11.39 16.19 -6.13
C ASP A 27 -10.58 14.94 -6.45
N ARG A 28 -9.25 15.07 -6.55
CA ARG A 28 -8.36 13.95 -6.85
C ARG A 28 -7.24 13.84 -5.83
N MET A 29 -7.15 12.67 -5.22
CA MET A 29 -6.02 12.29 -4.40
C MET A 29 -4.86 11.80 -5.27
N GLY A 30 -3.65 11.76 -4.71
CA GLY A 30 -2.45 11.28 -5.38
C GLY A 30 -2.60 9.84 -5.88
N ALA A 31 -1.76 9.44 -6.84
CA ALA A 31 -1.84 8.13 -7.48
C ALA A 31 -1.87 6.97 -6.48
N ALA A 32 -2.94 6.18 -6.50
CA ALA A 32 -3.06 4.96 -5.71
C ALA A 32 -4.15 4.04 -6.28
N THR A 33 -3.83 2.77 -6.45
CA THR A 33 -4.75 1.76 -6.99
C THR A 33 -4.70 0.50 -6.13
N LEU A 34 -5.86 0.04 -5.65
CA LEU A 34 -5.98 -1.22 -4.91
C LEU A 34 -6.44 -2.32 -5.86
N ILE A 35 -5.73 -3.46 -5.83
CA ILE A 35 -6.08 -4.66 -6.58
C ILE A 35 -6.36 -5.79 -5.59
N GLU A 36 -7.55 -6.36 -5.69
CA GLU A 36 -7.98 -7.54 -4.93
C GLU A 36 -8.08 -8.72 -5.91
N ALA A 37 -7.13 -9.65 -5.79
CA ALA A 37 -7.00 -10.82 -6.66
C ALA A 37 -6.53 -12.03 -5.83
N GLY A 38 -7.43 -12.96 -5.57
CA GLY A 38 -7.14 -14.22 -4.89
C GLY A 38 -6.86 -14.13 -3.39
N GLY A 39 -5.87 -13.40 -2.97
CA GLY A 39 -5.41 -13.33 -1.57
C GLY A 39 -5.55 -11.96 -0.92
N LYS A 40 -4.52 -11.56 -0.17
CA LYS A 40 -4.45 -10.22 0.42
C LYS A 40 -4.32 -9.17 -0.68
N PRO A 41 -4.96 -7.99 -0.51
CA PRO A 41 -4.93 -6.94 -1.52
C PRO A 41 -3.51 -6.43 -1.78
N LEU A 42 -3.27 -6.01 -3.01
CA LEU A 42 -2.05 -5.35 -3.48
C LEU A 42 -2.36 -3.87 -3.70
N LEU A 43 -1.62 -2.99 -3.04
CA LEU A 43 -1.72 -1.55 -3.25
C LEU A 43 -0.61 -1.11 -4.22
N PHE A 44 -0.99 -0.54 -5.34
CA PHE A 44 -0.07 0.06 -6.31
C PHE A 44 -0.03 1.57 -6.10
N ASP A 45 1.15 2.05 -5.76
CA ASP A 45 1.43 3.41 -5.31
C ASP A 45 0.63 3.84 -4.06
N ALA A 46 1.11 4.87 -3.39
CA ALA A 46 0.53 5.37 -2.17
C ALA A 46 0.66 6.89 -2.08
N GLY A 47 0.05 7.56 -3.03
CA GLY A 47 0.03 9.01 -3.09
C GLY A 47 -0.82 9.64 -1.98
N ARG A 48 -0.80 10.95 -1.95
CA ARG A 48 -1.51 11.77 -0.95
C ARG A 48 -2.97 11.33 -0.78
N GLY A 49 -3.37 11.11 0.47
CA GLY A 49 -4.75 10.78 0.83
C GLY A 49 -5.11 9.30 0.69
N VAL A 50 -4.16 8.41 0.36
CA VAL A 50 -4.43 6.98 0.17
C VAL A 50 -5.14 6.35 1.38
N LEU A 51 -4.73 6.68 2.61
CA LEU A 51 -5.32 6.11 3.82
C LEU A 51 -6.80 6.51 3.96
N GLN A 52 -7.12 7.78 3.71
CA GLN A 52 -8.49 8.28 3.73
C GLN A 52 -9.36 7.60 2.68
N ARG A 53 -8.83 7.41 1.47
CA ARG A 53 -9.56 6.76 0.38
C ARG A 53 -9.79 5.26 0.64
N LEU A 54 -8.85 4.57 1.24
CA LEU A 54 -9.05 3.19 1.71
C LEU A 54 -10.20 3.12 2.71
N TYR A 55 -10.23 4.04 3.68
CA TYR A 55 -11.30 4.12 4.67
C TYR A 55 -12.66 4.41 4.03
N GLU A 56 -12.76 5.41 3.15
CA GLU A 56 -13.98 5.77 2.43
C GLU A 56 -14.52 4.64 1.54
N CYS A 57 -13.64 3.83 0.96
CA CYS A 57 -14.02 2.65 0.17
C CYS A 57 -14.40 1.43 1.03
N GLY A 58 -14.39 1.54 2.35
CA GLY A 58 -14.73 0.45 3.26
C GLY A 58 -13.70 -0.69 3.28
N VAL A 59 -12.46 -0.43 2.88
CA VAL A 59 -11.40 -1.42 2.88
C VAL A 59 -10.95 -1.69 4.32
N HIS A 60 -10.77 -2.96 4.66
CA HIS A 60 -10.17 -3.34 5.93
C HIS A 60 -8.67 -2.98 5.93
N ILE A 61 -8.32 -1.80 6.45
CA ILE A 61 -7.01 -1.17 6.26
C ILE A 61 -5.85 -2.08 6.69
N ASN A 62 -6.00 -2.83 7.79
CA ASN A 62 -4.97 -3.77 8.25
C ASN A 62 -4.69 -4.94 7.29
N SER A 63 -5.57 -5.19 6.30
CA SER A 63 -5.29 -6.19 5.25
C SER A 63 -4.34 -5.67 4.18
N VAL A 64 -4.17 -4.35 4.07
CA VAL A 64 -3.31 -3.70 3.07
C VAL A 64 -1.86 -3.70 3.59
N THR A 65 -1.20 -4.85 3.46
CA THR A 65 0.18 -5.04 3.92
C THR A 65 1.17 -5.26 2.78
N ARG A 66 0.75 -5.08 1.53
CA ARG A 66 1.58 -5.24 0.33
C ARG A 66 1.48 -4.01 -0.53
N VAL A 67 2.59 -3.33 -0.72
CA VAL A 67 2.68 -2.09 -1.48
C VAL A 67 3.68 -2.27 -2.62
N ILE A 68 3.26 -1.97 -3.82
CA ILE A 68 4.07 -2.02 -5.03
C ILE A 68 4.20 -0.59 -5.55
N LEU A 69 5.42 -0.10 -5.63
CA LEU A 69 5.71 1.25 -6.11
C LEU A 69 6.14 1.19 -7.57
N THR A 70 5.45 1.93 -8.42
CA THR A 70 5.80 2.03 -9.84
C THR A 70 7.08 2.84 -10.01
N HIS A 71 7.19 3.96 -9.30
CA HIS A 71 8.36 4.81 -9.23
C HIS A 71 8.32 5.67 -7.95
N LEU A 72 9.38 6.49 -7.72
CA LEU A 72 9.55 7.20 -6.46
C LEU A 72 9.29 8.70 -6.54
N HIS A 73 8.45 9.18 -7.45
CA HIS A 73 7.99 10.55 -7.41
C HIS A 73 7.06 10.79 -6.22
N SER A 74 7.07 12.01 -5.69
CA SER A 74 6.39 12.34 -4.43
C SER A 74 4.90 12.08 -4.47
N ASP A 75 4.23 12.32 -5.58
CA ASP A 75 2.79 12.11 -5.76
C ASP A 75 2.37 10.63 -5.75
N HIS A 76 3.33 9.71 -5.83
CA HIS A 76 3.14 8.26 -5.72
C HIS A 76 3.51 7.69 -4.35
N ILE A 77 4.21 8.44 -3.49
CA ILE A 77 4.76 7.94 -2.23
C ILE A 77 4.42 8.80 -1.00
N ASP A 78 3.93 10.01 -1.16
CA ASP A 78 3.74 10.98 -0.06
C ASP A 78 2.65 10.58 0.96
N GLY A 79 1.81 9.62 0.64
CA GLY A 79 0.86 8.99 1.57
C GLY A 79 1.43 7.84 2.41
N LEU A 80 2.62 7.33 2.06
CA LEU A 80 3.24 6.19 2.74
C LEU A 80 3.44 6.38 4.24
N PRO A 81 3.92 7.52 4.73
CA PRO A 81 4.11 7.72 6.17
C PRO A 81 2.84 7.47 6.98
N ASN A 82 1.71 8.02 6.53
CA ASN A 82 0.42 7.83 7.19
C ASN A 82 -0.09 6.38 7.06
N LEU A 83 0.05 5.78 5.89
CA LEU A 83 -0.36 4.40 5.64
C LEU A 83 0.45 3.41 6.48
N TRP A 84 1.73 3.69 6.72
CA TRP A 84 2.62 2.83 7.49
C TRP A 84 2.37 2.93 9.00
N ILE A 85 2.27 4.16 9.54
CA ILE A 85 2.24 4.36 10.98
C ILE A 85 0.83 4.30 11.59
N THR A 86 -0.16 4.92 10.93
CA THR A 86 -1.50 5.10 11.53
C THR A 86 -2.23 3.77 11.79
N PRO A 87 -2.27 2.79 10.86
CA PRO A 87 -2.90 1.49 11.13
C PRO A 87 -2.20 0.72 12.24
N TRP A 88 -0.90 0.87 12.40
CA TRP A 88 -0.13 0.22 13.45
C TRP A 88 -0.59 0.64 14.84
N PHE A 89 -0.61 1.92 15.15
CA PHE A 89 -0.95 2.38 16.50
C PHE A 89 -2.45 2.55 16.74
N LEU A 90 -3.24 2.86 15.71
CA LEU A 90 -4.66 3.16 15.86
C LEU A 90 -5.54 1.94 15.65
N LEU A 91 -5.19 1.06 14.72
CA LEU A 91 -6.00 -0.08 14.32
C LEU A 91 -5.39 -1.43 14.73
N GLY A 92 -4.24 -1.43 15.43
CA GLY A 92 -3.60 -2.63 15.93
C GLY A 92 -3.00 -3.52 14.83
N ARG A 93 -2.47 -2.94 13.74
CA ARG A 93 -1.78 -3.73 12.72
C ARG A 93 -0.57 -4.42 13.34
N SER A 94 -0.55 -5.73 13.28
CA SER A 94 0.51 -6.58 13.85
C SER A 94 1.46 -7.18 12.81
N GLU A 95 1.13 -7.06 11.52
CA GLU A 95 1.98 -7.56 10.44
C GLU A 95 2.82 -6.43 9.83
N PRO A 96 4.08 -6.72 9.41
CA PRO A 96 4.90 -5.78 8.64
C PRO A 96 4.26 -5.45 7.30
N MET A 97 4.47 -4.23 6.83
CA MET A 97 4.18 -3.88 5.44
C MET A 97 5.34 -4.29 4.55
N LYS A 98 5.04 -5.07 3.51
CA LYS A 98 6.00 -5.54 2.52
C LYS A 98 5.96 -4.65 1.29
N PHE A 99 7.12 -4.30 0.78
CA PHE A 99 7.26 -3.38 -0.34
C PHE A 99 7.95 -4.04 -1.54
N TRP A 100 7.50 -3.68 -2.72
CA TRP A 100 8.18 -3.93 -4.00
C TRP A 100 8.31 -2.58 -4.69
N GLY A 101 9.47 -2.28 -5.22
CA GLY A 101 9.69 -1.00 -5.90
C GLY A 101 11.02 -0.95 -6.64
N PRO A 102 11.25 0.11 -7.43
CA PRO A 102 12.50 0.28 -8.15
C PRO A 102 13.67 0.51 -7.19
N HIS A 103 14.87 0.49 -7.75
CA HIS A 103 16.08 0.86 -7.01
C HIS A 103 15.91 2.19 -6.26
N GLY A 104 16.34 2.24 -5.00
CA GLY A 104 16.16 3.40 -4.10
C GLY A 104 14.99 3.29 -3.13
N THR A 105 14.06 2.35 -3.33
CA THR A 105 12.93 2.13 -2.44
C THR A 105 13.38 1.83 -1.00
N ARG A 106 14.38 0.99 -0.82
CA ARG A 106 14.96 0.67 0.50
C ARG A 106 15.47 1.91 1.21
N LYS A 107 16.22 2.75 0.50
CA LYS A 107 16.78 3.99 1.05
C LYS A 107 15.66 4.97 1.43
N MET A 108 14.64 5.10 0.60
CA MET A 108 13.47 5.94 0.86
C MET A 108 12.71 5.47 2.12
N LEU A 109 12.48 4.16 2.27
CA LEU A 109 11.79 3.61 3.44
C LEU A 109 12.60 3.78 4.73
N VAL A 110 13.93 3.69 4.69
CA VAL A 110 14.79 4.04 5.84
C VAL A 110 14.58 5.50 6.23
N GLY A 111 14.64 6.43 5.27
CA GLY A 111 14.42 7.85 5.54
C GLY A 111 13.00 8.15 6.09
N MET A 112 11.98 7.44 5.63
CA MET A 112 10.63 7.54 6.16
C MET A 112 10.55 7.08 7.63
N ARG A 113 11.19 5.98 7.96
CA ARG A 113 11.25 5.47 9.35
C ARG A 113 12.00 6.43 10.27
N ASP A 114 13.12 7.00 9.81
CA ASP A 114 13.89 7.99 10.55
C ASP A 114 13.07 9.26 10.80
N PHE A 115 12.36 9.73 9.79
CA PHE A 115 11.45 10.88 9.90
C PHE A 115 10.38 10.68 10.98
N LEU A 116 9.83 9.48 11.11
CA LEU A 116 8.80 9.14 12.10
C LEU A 116 9.39 8.59 13.41
N GLY A 117 10.69 8.50 13.55
CA GLY A 117 11.38 7.83 14.66
C GLY A 117 10.99 8.34 16.04
N HIS A 118 10.74 9.64 16.19
CA HIS A 118 10.28 10.22 17.46
C HIS A 118 8.90 9.66 17.85
N ASP A 119 7.94 9.67 16.95
CA ASP A 119 6.57 9.19 17.22
C ASP A 119 6.57 7.67 17.49
N VAL A 120 7.32 6.90 16.69
CA VAL A 120 7.51 5.46 16.89
C VAL A 120 8.05 5.16 18.28
N THR A 121 9.11 5.86 18.73
CA THR A 121 9.74 5.64 20.04
C THR A 121 8.77 5.85 21.18
N HIS A 122 7.86 6.81 21.07
CA HIS A 122 6.85 7.07 22.08
C HIS A 122 5.76 6.00 22.10
N ARG A 123 5.31 5.54 20.94
CA ARG A 123 4.19 4.59 20.81
C ARG A 123 4.57 3.14 21.10
N VAL A 124 5.78 2.71 20.80
CA VAL A 124 6.27 1.34 21.13
C VAL A 124 6.13 1.04 22.61
N ARG A 125 6.18 2.02 23.48
CA ARG A 125 6.01 1.87 24.92
C ARG A 125 4.57 1.56 25.37
N HIS A 126 3.60 1.59 24.48
CA HIS A 126 2.17 1.43 24.75
C HIS A 126 1.55 0.23 24.00
N ASP A 127 2.21 -0.94 24.11
CA ASP A 127 1.70 -2.23 23.63
C ASP A 127 1.55 -2.38 22.09
N CYS A 128 2.16 -1.48 21.31
CA CYS A 128 2.21 -1.66 19.87
C CYS A 128 3.42 -2.52 19.47
N PRO A 129 3.24 -3.60 18.69
CA PRO A 129 4.34 -4.51 18.34
C PRO A 129 5.36 -3.85 17.42
N ALA A 130 6.62 -3.77 17.85
CA ALA A 130 7.69 -3.14 17.07
C ALA A 130 7.97 -3.88 15.76
N GLU A 131 7.77 -5.19 15.74
CA GLU A 131 7.99 -6.05 14.57
C GLU A 131 7.09 -5.66 13.38
N ALA A 132 5.89 -5.15 13.67
CA ALA A 132 4.97 -4.68 12.64
C ALA A 132 5.45 -3.41 11.92
N LEU A 133 6.46 -2.74 12.45
CA LEU A 133 7.09 -1.57 11.82
C LEU A 133 8.23 -1.93 10.86
N GLU A 134 8.59 -3.21 10.77
CA GLU A 134 9.52 -3.63 9.74
C GLU A 134 8.97 -3.36 8.34
N THR A 135 9.89 -3.05 7.43
CA THR A 135 9.57 -2.73 6.03
C THR A 135 10.37 -3.64 5.09
N PRO A 136 10.06 -4.95 5.06
CA PRO A 136 10.70 -5.84 4.08
C PRO A 136 10.50 -5.31 2.67
N VAL A 137 11.59 -5.19 1.91
CA VAL A 137 11.56 -4.61 0.58
C VAL A 137 12.31 -5.46 -0.43
N ASN A 138 11.66 -5.70 -1.58
CA ASN A 138 12.21 -6.29 -2.78
C ASN A 138 12.35 -5.19 -3.82
N GLU A 139 13.59 -4.78 -4.10
CA GLU A 139 13.86 -3.85 -5.19
C GLU A 139 13.98 -4.63 -6.49
N PHE A 140 13.46 -4.05 -7.57
CA PHE A 140 13.55 -4.64 -8.90
C PHE A 140 14.12 -3.64 -9.90
N GLU A 141 14.72 -4.17 -10.95
CA GLU A 141 15.27 -3.41 -12.07
C GLU A 141 14.77 -4.04 -13.37
N GLY A 142 14.32 -3.20 -14.30
CA GLY A 142 13.89 -3.63 -15.63
C GLY A 142 12.62 -4.49 -15.62
N GLU A 143 12.54 -5.35 -16.64
CA GLU A 143 11.39 -6.22 -16.88
C GLU A 143 11.50 -7.55 -16.11
N GLY A 144 10.39 -8.03 -15.58
CA GLY A 144 10.35 -9.33 -14.93
C GLY A 144 9.22 -9.52 -13.92
N VAL A 145 9.08 -10.72 -13.41
CA VAL A 145 8.12 -11.04 -12.35
C VAL A 145 8.64 -10.49 -11.04
N ILE A 146 7.90 -9.56 -10.45
CA ILE A 146 8.26 -8.89 -9.18
C ILE A 146 7.50 -9.46 -7.99
N PHE A 147 6.33 -10.06 -8.22
CA PHE A 147 5.54 -10.75 -7.21
C PHE A 147 4.86 -11.98 -7.84
N ASP A 148 4.92 -13.11 -7.16
CA ASP A 148 4.20 -14.33 -7.54
C ASP A 148 3.72 -15.01 -6.25
N GLY A 149 2.42 -15.10 -6.07
CA GLY A 149 1.85 -15.70 -4.87
C GLY A 149 0.34 -15.50 -4.74
N GLU A 150 -0.26 -16.35 -3.91
CA GLU A 150 -1.69 -16.28 -3.55
C GLU A 150 -2.66 -16.18 -4.74
N GLY A 151 -2.31 -16.84 -5.84
CA GLY A 151 -3.14 -16.88 -7.04
C GLY A 151 -3.03 -15.67 -7.96
N CYS A 152 -2.08 -14.77 -7.70
CA CYS A 152 -1.80 -13.66 -8.61
C CYS A 152 -0.30 -13.49 -8.88
N LYS A 153 0.01 -12.93 -10.03
CA LYS A 153 1.36 -12.61 -10.48
C LYS A 153 1.43 -11.16 -10.97
N VAL A 154 2.47 -10.45 -10.57
CA VAL A 154 2.76 -9.09 -11.04
C VAL A 154 4.07 -9.08 -11.80
N THR A 155 4.02 -8.52 -13.00
CA THR A 155 5.20 -8.34 -13.86
C THR A 155 5.48 -6.86 -14.04
N ALA A 156 6.71 -6.43 -13.82
CA ALA A 156 7.17 -5.10 -14.19
C ALA A 156 7.52 -5.08 -15.67
N VAL A 157 7.17 -4.01 -16.34
CA VAL A 157 7.57 -3.72 -17.73
C VAL A 157 8.11 -2.29 -17.79
N PRO A 158 9.16 -2.02 -18.58
CA PRO A 158 9.65 -0.67 -18.79
C PRO A 158 8.60 0.21 -19.47
N VAL A 159 8.55 1.49 -19.10
CA VAL A 159 7.71 2.52 -19.72
C VAL A 159 8.57 3.67 -20.19
#